data_51c1b48cd75397cb84e8bec3f5f1775b
#
_entry.id   51c1b48cd75397cb84e8bec3f5f1775b
#
_cell.length_a   1.000
_cell.length_b   1.000
_cell.length_c   1.000
_cell.angle_alpha   90.00
_cell.angle_beta   90.00
_cell.angle_gamma   90.00
#
_symmetry.space_group_name_H-M   'P 1'
#
loop_
_entity.id
_entity.type
_entity.pdbx_description
1 polymer ?
#
loop_
_entity_poly.entity_id
_entity_poly.type
_entity_poly.pdbx_seq_one_letter_code
_entity_poly.pdbx_strand_id
1 'polypeptide(L)'
;MGNACDLAIEKFPIPVRNLKKGLTRDQHFAPGAILHVEVDAQHPLGYGVAPDTFGFYINSPFFSIVEGFNSHRTSVIARYPNNNVIASGWLKGEELMAGRAAVISVDMNPGRVVLFGLRPQHRAQTHATFPMLFNSLYLSAMESENGKQKSEY
;
A
#
# COMPACT_ATOMS: atom_id res chain seq x y z
N MET A 1 -6.16 0.32 5.75
CA MET A 1 -6.87 0.54 4.48
C MET A 1 -7.88 1.66 4.66
N GLY A 2 -8.13 2.46 3.63
CA GLY A 2 -9.06 3.59 3.72
C GLY A 2 -8.70 4.56 4.85
N ASN A 3 -9.68 4.99 5.64
CA ASN A 3 -9.50 5.96 6.74
C ASN A 3 -8.50 5.50 7.82
N ALA A 4 -8.28 4.19 7.99
CA ALA A 4 -7.27 3.68 8.91
C ALA A 4 -5.83 4.06 8.49
N CYS A 5 -5.59 4.30 7.21
CA CYS A 5 -4.29 4.81 6.75
C CYS A 5 -4.05 6.24 7.25
N ASP A 6 -5.07 7.09 7.23
CA ASP A 6 -4.95 8.47 7.75
C ASP A 6 -4.67 8.48 9.24
N LEU A 7 -5.35 7.59 10.00
CA LEU A 7 -5.09 7.43 11.42
C LEU A 7 -3.63 6.97 11.68
N ALA A 8 -3.14 6.01 10.90
CA ALA A 8 -1.76 5.54 11.03
C ALA A 8 -0.75 6.66 10.71
N ILE A 9 -0.97 7.42 9.63
CA ILE A 9 -0.12 8.54 9.24
C ILE A 9 -0.14 9.66 10.31
N GLU A 10 -1.26 9.87 10.96
CA GLU A 10 -1.40 10.89 12.01
C GLU A 10 -0.77 10.48 13.34
N LYS A 11 -0.90 9.20 13.72
CA LYS A 11 -0.50 8.70 15.04
C LYS A 11 0.93 8.19 15.11
N PHE A 12 1.51 7.77 13.99
CA PHE A 12 2.87 7.26 13.93
C PHE A 12 3.79 8.22 13.20
N PRO A 13 5.06 8.36 13.61
CA PRO A 13 6.06 9.21 12.96
C PRO A 13 6.57 8.56 11.66
N ILE A 14 5.67 8.32 10.70
CA ILE A 14 5.97 7.69 9.42
C ILE A 14 6.09 8.75 8.32
N PRO A 15 7.10 8.64 7.43
CA PRO A 15 7.36 9.64 6.39
C PRO A 15 6.47 9.40 5.15
N VAL A 16 5.17 9.30 5.36
CA VAL A 16 4.21 9.02 4.30
C VAL A 16 3.11 10.07 4.28
N ARG A 17 2.74 10.51 3.09
CA ARG A 17 1.63 11.44 2.87
C ARG A 17 0.53 10.75 2.05
N ASN A 18 -0.72 10.87 2.49
CA ASN A 18 -1.89 10.54 1.68
C ASN A 18 -2.20 11.70 0.73
N LEU A 19 -1.95 11.49 -0.56
CA LEU A 19 -2.16 12.50 -1.60
C LEU A 19 -3.64 12.69 -1.97
N LYS A 20 -4.51 11.73 -1.60
CA LYS A 20 -5.95 11.87 -1.79
C LYS A 20 -6.58 12.82 -0.78
N LYS A 21 -5.95 13.01 0.39
CA LYS A 21 -6.51 13.86 1.46
C LYS A 21 -6.66 15.30 0.99
N GLY A 22 -7.87 15.83 1.07
CA GLY A 22 -8.20 17.20 0.63
C GLY A 22 -8.68 17.29 -0.82
N LEU A 23 -8.60 16.24 -1.63
CA LEU A 23 -9.17 16.25 -2.98
C LEU A 23 -10.70 16.18 -2.93
N THR A 24 -11.34 17.00 -3.73
CA THR A 24 -12.80 16.98 -3.92
C THR A 24 -13.20 15.83 -4.84
N ARG A 25 -14.50 15.48 -4.87
CA ARG A 25 -15.03 14.47 -5.81
C ARG A 25 -14.86 14.88 -7.28
N ASP A 26 -14.76 16.18 -7.55
CA ASP A 26 -14.52 16.68 -8.90
C ASP A 26 -13.09 16.53 -9.34
N GLN A 27 -12.15 16.47 -8.42
CA GLN A 27 -10.73 16.23 -8.68
C GLN A 27 -10.40 14.75 -8.72
N HIS A 28 -10.91 13.96 -7.79
CA HIS A 28 -10.64 12.53 -7.74
C HIS A 28 -11.82 11.75 -7.16
N PHE A 29 -12.32 10.79 -7.93
CA PHE A 29 -13.41 9.91 -7.51
C PHE A 29 -13.36 8.56 -8.24
N ALA A 30 -13.50 7.47 -7.49
CA ALA A 30 -13.63 6.11 -8.01
C ALA A 30 -14.62 5.33 -7.14
N PRO A 31 -15.86 5.12 -7.59
CA PRO A 31 -16.88 4.36 -6.83
C PRO A 31 -16.59 2.87 -6.75
N GLY A 32 -15.67 2.39 -7.57
CA GLY A 32 -15.18 1.02 -7.68
C GLY A 32 -14.53 0.83 -9.03
N ALA A 33 -13.25 0.48 -9.04
CA ALA A 33 -12.48 0.26 -10.25
C ALA A 33 -11.45 -0.86 -10.04
N ILE A 34 -11.06 -1.51 -11.12
CA ILE A 34 -9.87 -2.36 -11.19
C ILE A 34 -8.76 -1.53 -11.79
N LEU A 35 -7.66 -1.43 -11.09
CA LEU A 35 -6.49 -0.66 -11.49
C LEU A 35 -5.31 -1.57 -11.76
N HIS A 36 -4.48 -1.19 -12.74
CA HIS A 36 -3.16 -1.78 -12.91
C HIS A 36 -2.26 -1.41 -11.74
N VAL A 37 -1.45 -2.35 -11.28
CA VAL A 37 -0.54 -2.20 -10.15
C VAL A 37 0.78 -2.88 -10.47
N GLU A 38 1.88 -2.14 -10.37
CA GLU A 38 3.24 -2.65 -10.46
C GLU A 38 3.73 -3.03 -9.06
N VAL A 39 4.17 -4.27 -8.88
CA VAL A 39 4.57 -4.82 -7.57
C VAL A 39 6.06 -5.15 -7.56
N ASP A 40 6.76 -4.75 -6.51
CA ASP A 40 8.11 -5.22 -6.22
C ASP A 40 8.06 -6.66 -5.69
N ALA A 41 8.14 -7.62 -6.62
CA ALA A 41 8.10 -9.05 -6.32
C ALA A 41 9.38 -9.55 -5.60
N GLN A 42 10.44 -8.76 -5.53
CA GLN A 42 11.66 -9.08 -4.78
C GLN A 42 11.51 -8.74 -3.29
N HIS A 43 10.62 -7.83 -2.96
CA HIS A 43 10.34 -7.51 -1.57
C HIS A 43 9.50 -8.62 -0.92
N PRO A 44 9.77 -9.05 0.33
CA PRO A 44 9.03 -10.13 0.99
C PRO A 44 7.51 -9.94 1.00
N LEU A 45 7.01 -8.70 1.11
CA LEU A 45 5.57 -8.42 1.05
C LEU A 45 4.98 -8.60 -0.34
N GLY A 46 5.78 -8.47 -1.41
CA GLY A 46 5.37 -8.68 -2.79
C GLY A 46 5.57 -10.11 -3.28
N TYR A 47 6.17 -10.98 -2.46
CA TYR A 47 6.47 -12.35 -2.86
C TYR A 47 5.20 -13.12 -3.26
N GLY A 48 5.29 -13.83 -4.40
CA GLY A 48 4.18 -14.59 -4.95
C GLY A 48 3.13 -13.76 -5.70
N VAL A 49 3.36 -12.46 -5.87
CA VAL A 49 2.52 -11.58 -6.70
C VAL A 49 3.24 -11.33 -8.03
N ALA A 50 2.49 -11.36 -9.14
CA ALA A 50 3.05 -10.98 -10.44
C ALA A 50 3.50 -9.50 -10.41
N PRO A 51 4.67 -9.16 -11.03
CA PRO A 51 5.15 -7.78 -11.08
C PRO A 51 4.12 -6.78 -11.64
N ASP A 52 3.36 -7.21 -12.66
CA ASP A 52 2.21 -6.48 -13.20
C ASP A 52 0.94 -7.23 -12.81
N THR A 53 0.08 -6.58 -12.04
CA THR A 53 -1.15 -7.17 -11.54
C THR A 53 -2.29 -6.17 -11.48
N PHE A 54 -3.42 -6.60 -10.93
CA PHE A 54 -4.60 -5.78 -10.78
C PHE A 54 -4.99 -5.63 -9.31
N GLY A 55 -5.43 -4.43 -8.93
CA GLY A 55 -5.92 -4.15 -7.59
C GLY A 55 -7.32 -3.54 -7.60
N PHE A 56 -8.19 -3.95 -6.66
CA PHE A 56 -9.48 -3.30 -6.50
C PHE A 56 -9.32 -1.99 -5.73
N TYR A 57 -9.87 -0.93 -6.28
CA TYR A 57 -9.81 0.42 -5.72
C TYR A 57 -11.20 1.02 -5.55
N ILE A 58 -11.47 1.59 -4.39
CA ILE A 58 -12.70 2.33 -4.11
C ILE A 58 -12.39 3.52 -3.19
N ASN A 59 -12.31 4.70 -3.76
CA ASN A 59 -12.02 5.95 -3.04
C ASN A 59 -10.93 5.83 -1.95
N SER A 60 -9.96 4.97 -2.16
CA SER A 60 -8.88 4.68 -1.22
C SER A 60 -7.75 5.71 -1.31
N PRO A 61 -6.84 5.80 -0.34
CA PRO A 61 -5.67 6.66 -0.43
C PRO A 61 -4.68 6.19 -1.49
N PHE A 62 -3.84 7.10 -1.96
CA PHE A 62 -2.58 6.82 -2.65
C PHE A 62 -1.50 7.72 -2.06
N PHE A 63 -0.25 7.28 -2.14
CA PHE A 63 0.77 7.81 -1.24
C PHE A 63 1.98 8.37 -1.96
N SER A 64 2.68 9.28 -1.25
CA SER A 64 4.07 9.64 -1.51
C SER A 64 4.90 9.45 -0.25
N ILE A 65 6.19 9.15 -0.43
CA ILE A 65 7.17 9.20 0.64
C ILE A 65 7.63 10.65 0.79
N VAL A 66 7.74 11.12 2.03
CA VAL A 66 8.33 12.41 2.36
C VAL A 66 9.79 12.18 2.69
N GLU A 67 10.69 12.78 1.95
CA GLU A 67 12.13 12.70 2.23
C GLU A 67 12.44 13.30 3.59
N GLY A 68 13.38 12.69 4.31
CA GLY A 68 13.80 13.15 5.62
C GLY A 68 13.89 12.03 6.64
N PHE A 69 13.55 12.35 7.89
CA PHE A 69 13.65 11.44 9.03
C PHE A 69 12.86 10.14 8.78
N ASN A 70 13.56 9.00 8.91
CA ASN A 70 13.02 7.65 8.71
C ASN A 70 12.60 7.27 7.26
N SER A 71 12.85 8.08 6.25
CA SER A 71 12.54 7.72 4.85
C SER A 71 13.26 6.44 4.40
N HIS A 72 14.47 6.18 4.89
CA HIS A 72 15.26 4.97 4.63
C HIS A 72 14.64 3.68 5.16
N ARG A 73 13.66 3.76 6.07
CA ARG A 73 12.89 2.62 6.60
C ARG A 73 11.59 2.37 5.85
N THR A 74 11.39 3.08 4.75
CA THR A 74 10.15 3.06 4.00
C THR A 74 10.38 2.42 2.64
N SER A 75 9.61 1.38 2.33
CA SER A 75 9.65 0.66 1.06
C SER A 75 8.32 0.80 0.33
N VAL A 76 8.38 1.11 -0.97
CA VAL A 76 7.22 1.03 -1.85
C VAL A 76 7.09 -0.40 -2.35
N ILE A 77 6.05 -1.09 -1.92
CA ILE A 77 5.78 -2.49 -2.29
C ILE A 77 5.03 -2.58 -3.60
N ALA A 78 4.13 -1.63 -3.82
CA ALA A 78 3.36 -1.53 -5.05
C ALA A 78 3.09 -0.08 -5.41
N ARG A 79 3.03 0.22 -6.72
CA ARG A 79 2.70 1.54 -7.25
C ARG A 79 1.70 1.44 -8.40
N TYR A 80 1.02 2.51 -8.67
CA TYR A 80 0.26 2.65 -9.91
C TYR A 80 1.23 2.96 -11.07
N PRO A 81 0.99 2.43 -12.29
CA PRO A 81 1.83 2.74 -13.44
C PRO A 81 1.75 4.23 -13.79
N ASN A 82 2.72 4.72 -14.57
CA ASN A 82 2.73 6.11 -15.02
C ASN A 82 1.65 6.44 -16.06
N ASN A 83 1.13 5.42 -16.73
CA ASN A 83 0.07 5.54 -17.75
C ASN A 83 -0.89 4.35 -17.62
N ASN A 84 -2.12 4.50 -18.12
CA ASN A 84 -3.12 3.42 -18.12
C ASN A 84 -3.34 2.82 -16.72
N VAL A 85 -3.57 3.67 -15.74
CA VAL A 85 -3.83 3.22 -14.36
C VAL A 85 -5.12 2.43 -14.26
N ILE A 86 -6.16 2.85 -15.00
CA ILE A 86 -7.46 2.17 -15.01
C ILE A 86 -7.45 0.96 -15.95
N ALA A 87 -7.82 -0.20 -15.44
CA ALA A 87 -8.05 -1.41 -16.22
C ALA A 87 -9.55 -1.63 -16.50
N SER A 88 -10.42 -1.35 -15.53
CA SER A 88 -11.87 -1.51 -15.66
C SER A 88 -12.61 -0.67 -14.63
N GLY A 89 -13.82 -0.26 -14.95
CA GLY A 89 -14.66 0.57 -14.08
C GLY A 89 -14.56 2.06 -14.43
N TRP A 90 -14.68 2.91 -13.43
CA TRP A 90 -14.64 4.36 -13.61
C TRP A 90 -13.71 5.03 -12.60
N LEU A 91 -12.85 5.91 -13.10
CA LEU A 91 -11.88 6.67 -12.31
C LEU A 91 -11.79 8.10 -12.88
N LYS A 92 -12.00 9.08 -12.02
CA LYS A 92 -11.71 10.50 -12.29
C LYS A 92 -10.42 10.89 -11.58
N GLY A 93 -9.55 11.64 -12.23
CA GLY A 93 -8.27 12.06 -11.65
C GLY A 93 -7.21 10.96 -11.69
N GLU A 94 -7.16 10.18 -12.77
CA GLU A 94 -6.17 9.13 -12.99
C GLU A 94 -4.75 9.68 -12.94
N GLU A 95 -4.52 10.86 -13.50
CA GLU A 95 -3.23 11.56 -13.56
C GLU A 95 -2.66 11.88 -12.16
N LEU A 96 -3.52 12.02 -11.15
CA LEU A 96 -3.11 12.27 -9.77
C LEU A 96 -2.51 11.01 -9.10
N MET A 97 -2.89 9.84 -9.61
CA MET A 97 -2.45 8.53 -9.11
C MET A 97 -1.23 7.99 -9.85
N ALA A 98 -1.03 8.42 -11.11
CA ALA A 98 0.05 7.92 -11.96
C ALA A 98 1.41 7.99 -11.25
N GLY A 99 2.14 6.86 -11.23
CA GLY A 99 3.43 6.70 -10.57
C GLY A 99 3.41 6.73 -9.03
N ARG A 100 2.24 6.92 -8.40
CA ARG A 100 2.14 7.03 -6.94
C ARG A 100 2.11 5.65 -6.28
N ALA A 101 2.55 5.62 -5.01
CA ALA A 101 2.56 4.38 -4.25
C ALA A 101 1.13 3.93 -3.91
N ALA A 102 0.86 2.64 -4.18
CA ALA A 102 -0.37 1.94 -3.84
C ALA A 102 -0.25 1.18 -2.52
N VAL A 103 0.93 0.60 -2.24
CA VAL A 103 1.22 -0.09 -0.98
C VAL A 103 2.60 0.33 -0.50
N ILE A 104 2.67 0.72 0.78
CA ILE A 104 3.91 1.15 1.45
C ILE A 104 4.10 0.34 2.73
N SER A 105 5.33 -0.07 2.99
CA SER A 105 5.78 -0.63 4.26
C SER A 105 6.73 0.33 4.96
N VAL A 106 6.54 0.53 6.26
CA VAL A 106 7.42 1.34 7.12
C VAL A 106 7.86 0.52 8.31
N ASP A 107 9.17 0.33 8.48
CA ASP A 107 9.73 -0.38 9.62
C ASP A 107 9.80 0.58 10.83
N MET A 108 9.19 0.18 11.95
CA MET A 108 9.05 1.02 13.14
C MET A 108 10.02 0.68 14.26
N ASN A 109 10.62 -0.50 14.23
CA ASN A 109 11.55 -1.07 15.22
C ASN A 109 11.15 -0.79 16.70
N PRO A 110 10.38 -1.66 17.38
CA PRO A 110 9.94 -2.95 16.82
C PRO A 110 8.67 -2.81 15.97
N GLY A 111 8.50 -3.75 15.02
CA GLY A 111 7.30 -3.92 14.22
C GLY A 111 7.29 -3.11 12.92
N ARG A 112 6.14 -3.15 12.25
CA ARG A 112 5.97 -2.60 10.90
C ARG A 112 4.57 -2.05 10.71
N VAL A 113 4.47 -0.95 9.97
CA VAL A 113 3.20 -0.41 9.49
C VAL A 113 3.10 -0.65 7.99
N VAL A 114 2.06 -1.37 7.55
CA VAL A 114 1.78 -1.57 6.12
C VAL A 114 0.52 -0.81 5.73
N LEU A 115 0.66 0.13 4.81
CA LEU A 115 -0.42 0.98 4.30
C LEU A 115 -0.89 0.47 2.94
N PHE A 116 -2.14 0.05 2.86
CA PHE A 116 -2.79 -0.37 1.61
C PHE A 116 -3.68 0.76 1.08
N GLY A 117 -3.31 1.35 -0.04
CA GLY A 117 -4.09 2.31 -0.82
C GLY A 117 -5.07 1.64 -1.80
N LEU A 118 -5.14 0.33 -1.77
CA LEU A 118 -6.12 -0.50 -2.48
C LEU A 118 -6.79 -1.46 -1.50
N ARG A 119 -7.77 -2.23 -1.98
CA ARG A 119 -8.45 -3.25 -1.16
C ARG A 119 -7.98 -4.65 -1.56
N PRO A 120 -6.99 -5.21 -0.84
CA PRO A 120 -6.34 -6.46 -1.26
C PRO A 120 -7.24 -7.69 -1.17
N GLN A 121 -8.39 -7.62 -0.48
CA GLN A 121 -9.26 -8.78 -0.25
C GLN A 121 -10.77 -8.50 -0.42
N HIS A 122 -11.15 -7.44 -1.15
CA HIS A 122 -12.56 -7.07 -1.26
C HIS A 122 -13.37 -8.11 -2.05
N ARG A 123 -14.29 -8.83 -1.37
CA ARG A 123 -15.23 -9.81 -1.96
C ARG A 123 -14.59 -10.79 -2.94
N ALA A 124 -13.37 -11.25 -2.64
CA ALA A 124 -12.56 -12.10 -3.51
C ALA A 124 -12.27 -11.49 -4.90
N GLN A 125 -12.40 -10.18 -5.06
CA GLN A 125 -11.96 -9.48 -6.28
C GLN A 125 -10.47 -9.19 -6.19
N THR A 126 -9.81 -9.37 -7.34
CA THR A 126 -8.36 -9.32 -7.47
C THR A 126 -7.65 -10.27 -6.49
N HIS A 127 -7.91 -11.60 -6.62
CA HIS A 127 -7.20 -12.64 -5.86
C HIS A 127 -5.68 -12.45 -5.89
N ALA A 128 -5.16 -11.88 -6.98
CA ALA A 128 -3.74 -11.59 -7.17
C ALA A 128 -3.13 -10.70 -6.07
N THR A 129 -3.93 -9.91 -5.36
CA THR A 129 -3.44 -9.03 -4.27
C THR A 129 -3.47 -9.68 -2.88
N PHE A 130 -4.09 -10.86 -2.74
CA PHE A 130 -4.17 -11.58 -1.46
C PHE A 130 -2.80 -11.91 -0.86
N PRO A 131 -1.79 -12.38 -1.64
CA PRO A 131 -0.49 -12.68 -1.06
C PRO A 131 0.13 -11.50 -0.32
N MET A 132 -0.01 -10.27 -0.80
CA MET A 132 0.52 -9.09 -0.08
C MET A 132 -0.06 -8.94 1.32
N LEU A 133 -1.36 -9.21 1.49
CA LEU A 133 -2.01 -9.17 2.80
C LEU A 133 -1.50 -10.31 3.71
N PHE A 134 -1.48 -11.54 3.20
CA PHE A 134 -1.00 -12.68 3.97
C PHE A 134 0.49 -12.57 4.30
N ASN A 135 1.32 -12.12 3.37
CA ASN A 135 2.74 -11.89 3.61
C ASN A 135 2.96 -10.87 4.73
N SER A 136 2.13 -9.82 4.82
CA SER A 136 2.24 -8.85 5.90
C SER A 136 1.95 -9.45 7.28
N LEU A 137 1.03 -10.41 7.37
CA LEU A 137 0.71 -11.13 8.60
C LEU A 137 1.82 -12.13 8.96
N TYR A 138 2.30 -12.91 8.00
CA TYR A 138 3.37 -13.89 8.23
C TYR A 138 4.69 -13.23 8.64
N LEU A 139 5.10 -12.17 7.97
CA LEU A 139 6.32 -11.44 8.35
C LEU A 139 6.24 -10.88 9.76
N SER A 140 5.08 -10.35 10.16
CA SER A 140 4.87 -9.86 11.52
C SER A 140 5.02 -10.98 12.58
N ALA A 141 4.51 -12.18 12.29
CA ALA A 141 4.64 -13.33 13.17
C ALA A 141 6.11 -13.80 13.29
N MET A 142 6.83 -13.90 12.19
CA MET A 142 8.24 -14.30 12.16
C MET A 142 9.15 -13.30 12.90
N GLU A 143 8.92 -12.01 12.75
CA GLU A 143 9.69 -10.97 13.45
C GLU A 143 9.46 -11.01 14.96
N SER A 144 8.25 -11.35 15.40
CA SER A 144 7.91 -11.54 16.80
C SER A 144 8.65 -12.72 17.46
N GLU A 145 8.82 -13.83 16.73
CA GLU A 145 9.57 -15.00 17.23
C GLU A 145 11.07 -14.71 17.35
N ASN A 146 11.65 -14.07 16.33
CA ASN A 146 13.06 -13.70 16.33
C ASN A 146 13.41 -12.68 17.43
N GLY A 147 12.46 -11.80 17.80
CA GLY A 147 12.59 -10.85 18.91
C GLY A 147 12.63 -11.55 20.26
N LYS A 148 11.85 -12.61 20.47
CA LYS A 148 11.85 -13.39 21.71
C LYS A 148 13.15 -14.16 21.92
N GLN A 149 13.70 -14.79 20.88
CA GLN A 149 14.97 -15.51 20.99
C GLN A 149 16.16 -14.61 21.36
N LYS A 150 16.16 -13.35 20.95
CA LYS A 150 17.23 -12.40 21.31
C LYS A 150 17.15 -11.84 22.72
N SER A 151 16.03 -12.01 23.42
CA SER A 151 15.87 -11.54 24.81
C SER A 151 16.18 -12.63 25.86
N GLU A 152 16.46 -13.86 25.43
CA GLU A 152 16.79 -14.99 26.32
C GLU A 152 18.32 -15.27 26.42
N TYR A 153 19.14 -14.41 25.85
CA TYR A 153 20.61 -14.39 26.01
C TYR A 153 21.04 -13.03 26.58
#